data_1d1e8a26db4ae12b7501a42baafbb943
#
_entry.id   1d1e8a26db4ae12b7501a42baafbb943
#
_cell.length_a   1.000
_cell.length_b   1.000
_cell.length_c   1.000
_cell.angle_alpha   90.00
_cell.angle_beta   90.00
_cell.angle_gamma   90.00
#
_symmetry.space_group_name_H-M   'P 1'
#
loop_
_entity.id
_entity.type
_entity.pdbx_description
1 polymer ?
#
loop_
_entity_poly.entity_id
_entity_poly.type
_entity_poly.pdbx_seq_one_letter_code
_entity_poly.pdbx_strand_id
1 'polypeptide(L)'
;MTTQINRQFTYQPAQTTVAIIGGGASGLIAAIQLIRRVRRPVKIVFVEPRASLGSGIAYSTEFDSHLLNVPAINMSALPDDRDHFLRWMRTNVDRNFGRHSFARRSLYASYLGETLVEACFLAKQPISLDHYRSRATHVEIHRSGARVWMENDLRISADRVILALGHPPQENPMPAGSDVEAVSAWSRSAFENLAHEASVLLVGSGLTAVDAALALDERGHRGTIHVVSRHGKWPLVHGLSTAQIPSIPPRSAATARSILREIRKQAASAGGWHAAVDSLRPHTNALWVQASQRERQRFLRHLRFYWQIHRHRMPQEVAAKIHSMRWGGRLLLHSGRIIEARIENDSRLRARVALLGGRDDLSIEVARVINCTGPSPNLRDWSHPLIHDLVKTGIARTDSLGLGVLTDNDGALIGRGGAASNVVFTLGPMRRGTLLETTAIPEIRQQAASLARRLLAECVPASFRHQASNLTELLAAEGD
;
A
#
# COMPACT_ATOMS: atom_id res chain seq x y z
N MET A 1 -50.23 41.52 25.34
CA MET A 1 -48.82 41.63 24.86
C MET A 1 -48.32 40.24 24.51
N THR A 2 -48.36 39.89 23.24
CA THR A 2 -48.00 38.57 22.74
C THR A 2 -46.60 38.66 22.16
N THR A 3 -45.62 38.09 22.87
CA THR A 3 -44.23 38.08 22.44
C THR A 3 -44.06 36.99 21.40
N GLN A 4 -43.95 37.33 20.12
CA GLN A 4 -43.52 36.40 19.07
C GLN A 4 -42.03 36.14 19.20
N ILE A 5 -41.68 34.92 19.55
CA ILE A 5 -40.30 34.43 19.49
C ILE A 5 -40.04 34.03 18.04
N ASN A 6 -39.35 34.89 17.31
CA ASN A 6 -38.90 34.64 15.94
C ASN A 6 -37.63 33.74 16.04
N ARG A 7 -37.80 32.41 16.07
CA ARG A 7 -36.70 31.48 15.89
C ARG A 7 -36.35 31.46 14.40
N GLN A 8 -35.34 32.23 14.02
CA GLN A 8 -34.67 32.02 12.73
C GLN A 8 -34.01 30.65 12.77
N PHE A 9 -34.64 29.65 12.16
CA PHE A 9 -33.97 28.40 11.81
C PHE A 9 -33.02 28.70 10.68
N THR A 10 -31.73 28.95 11.00
CA THR A 10 -30.66 28.91 10.03
C THR A 10 -30.54 27.45 9.60
N TYR A 11 -31.03 27.14 8.40
CA TYR A 11 -30.85 25.86 7.75
C TYR A 11 -29.32 25.65 7.52
N GLN A 12 -28.65 24.96 8.42
CA GLN A 12 -27.30 24.44 8.14
C GLN A 12 -27.49 23.22 7.24
N PRO A 13 -26.95 23.23 6.01
CA PRO A 13 -27.03 22.07 5.15
C PRO A 13 -26.36 20.88 5.87
N ALA A 14 -27.04 19.75 5.88
CA ALA A 14 -26.56 18.55 6.54
C ALA A 14 -25.13 18.22 6.07
N GLN A 15 -24.18 18.27 7.00
CA GLN A 15 -22.77 17.97 6.75
C GLN A 15 -22.58 16.46 6.65
N THR A 16 -22.00 15.97 5.54
CA THR A 16 -21.66 14.56 5.40
C THR A 16 -20.39 14.24 6.18
N THR A 17 -20.43 13.23 7.04
CA THR A 17 -19.28 12.75 7.82
C THR A 17 -18.67 11.50 7.18
N VAL A 18 -17.39 11.56 6.86
CA VAL A 18 -16.62 10.43 6.34
C VAL A 18 -15.52 10.06 7.33
N ALA A 19 -15.58 8.85 7.89
CA ALA A 19 -14.52 8.31 8.73
C ALA A 19 -13.48 7.59 7.86
N ILE A 20 -12.20 7.96 8.02
CA ILE A 20 -11.06 7.30 7.37
C ILE A 20 -10.25 6.57 8.44
N ILE A 21 -10.29 5.26 8.41
CA ILE A 21 -9.57 4.41 9.36
C ILE A 21 -8.21 4.07 8.75
N GLY A 22 -7.16 4.69 9.32
CA GLY A 22 -5.79 4.67 8.84
C GLY A 22 -5.40 5.99 8.16
N GLY A 23 -4.44 6.68 8.77
CA GLY A 23 -3.94 8.00 8.34
C GLY A 23 -2.65 7.92 7.51
N GLY A 24 -2.31 6.77 6.91
CA GLY A 24 -1.17 6.65 6.00
C GLY A 24 -1.44 7.28 4.63
N ALA A 25 -0.54 7.06 3.67
CA ALA A 25 -0.64 7.65 2.33
C ALA A 25 -1.99 7.36 1.64
N SER A 26 -2.52 6.15 1.76
CA SER A 26 -3.82 5.79 1.17
C SER A 26 -4.96 6.61 1.75
N GLY A 27 -4.97 6.79 3.08
CA GLY A 27 -5.99 7.59 3.78
C GLY A 27 -5.94 9.06 3.41
N LEU A 28 -4.71 9.65 3.36
CA LEU A 28 -4.55 11.04 2.94
C LEU A 28 -4.94 11.26 1.48
N ILE A 29 -4.52 10.39 0.58
CA ILE A 29 -4.90 10.49 -0.84
C ILE A 29 -6.43 10.38 -0.98
N ALA A 30 -7.10 9.51 -0.21
CA ALA A 30 -8.56 9.42 -0.20
C ALA A 30 -9.19 10.75 0.27
N ALA A 31 -8.72 11.34 1.36
CA ALA A 31 -9.18 12.64 1.85
C ALA A 31 -8.97 13.75 0.83
N ILE A 32 -7.77 13.86 0.24
CA ILE A 32 -7.45 14.85 -0.81
C ILE A 32 -8.43 14.72 -1.98
N GLN A 33 -8.69 13.49 -2.45
CA GLN A 33 -9.59 13.26 -3.58
C GLN A 33 -11.06 13.58 -3.24
N LEU A 34 -11.49 13.36 -2.00
CA LEU A 34 -12.80 13.76 -1.52
C LEU A 34 -12.89 15.29 -1.48
N ILE A 35 -11.99 15.97 -0.77
CA ILE A 35 -12.00 17.43 -0.58
C ILE A 35 -12.02 18.19 -1.91
N ARG A 36 -11.19 17.76 -2.87
CA ARG A 36 -11.12 18.38 -4.20
C ARG A 36 -12.42 18.28 -5.02
N ARG A 37 -13.35 17.40 -4.62
CA ARG A 37 -14.57 17.09 -5.38
C ARG A 37 -15.86 17.40 -4.64
N VAL A 38 -15.79 17.77 -3.37
CA VAL A 38 -17.00 18.06 -2.58
C VAL A 38 -17.82 19.21 -3.16
N ARG A 39 -19.13 19.04 -3.15
CA ARG A 39 -20.11 20.04 -3.55
C ARG A 39 -21.00 20.51 -2.39
N ARG A 40 -20.79 19.97 -1.19
CA ARG A 40 -21.50 20.26 0.06
C ARG A 40 -20.52 20.20 1.22
N PRO A 41 -20.82 20.79 2.38
CA PRO A 41 -19.98 20.68 3.56
C PRO A 41 -19.66 19.21 3.90
N VAL A 42 -18.39 18.92 4.19
CA VAL A 42 -17.94 17.59 4.58
C VAL A 42 -17.09 17.66 5.84
N LYS A 43 -17.32 16.69 6.72
CA LYS A 43 -16.46 16.41 7.87
C LYS A 43 -15.67 15.11 7.58
N ILE A 44 -14.35 15.18 7.61
CA ILE A 44 -13.48 14.03 7.50
C ILE A 44 -12.89 13.76 8.87
N VAL A 45 -13.05 12.53 9.34
CA VAL A 45 -12.53 12.08 10.64
C VAL A 45 -11.51 11.00 10.42
N PHE A 46 -10.25 11.29 10.72
CA PHE A 46 -9.19 10.30 10.74
C PHE A 46 -9.18 9.54 12.07
N VAL A 47 -9.09 8.22 12.00
CA VAL A 47 -8.78 7.35 13.14
C VAL A 47 -7.44 6.70 12.86
N GLU A 48 -6.37 7.25 13.45
CA GLU A 48 -4.96 6.84 13.25
C GLU A 48 -4.19 7.02 14.56
N PRO A 49 -3.56 5.97 15.10
CA PRO A 49 -2.85 6.06 16.39
C PRO A 49 -1.59 6.93 16.34
N ARG A 50 -0.96 7.09 15.17
CA ARG A 50 0.22 7.93 15.02
C ARG A 50 -0.15 9.41 15.08
N ALA A 51 0.79 10.24 15.58
CA ALA A 51 0.60 11.68 15.67
C ALA A 51 0.54 12.36 14.29
N SER A 52 1.34 11.87 13.33
CA SER A 52 1.42 12.44 11.99
C SER A 52 0.59 11.64 10.99
N LEU A 53 -0.14 12.36 10.13
CA LEU A 53 -0.83 11.80 8.99
C LEU A 53 0.08 11.79 7.75
N GLY A 54 -0.15 10.88 6.81
CA GLY A 54 0.56 10.79 5.52
C GLY A 54 1.73 9.83 5.49
N SER A 55 2.44 9.66 6.60
CA SER A 55 3.67 8.87 6.63
C SER A 55 3.41 7.36 6.54
N GLY A 56 2.48 6.84 7.34
CA GLY A 56 2.29 5.39 7.45
C GLY A 56 3.62 4.67 7.73
N ILE A 57 3.71 3.38 7.41
CA ILE A 57 4.97 2.61 7.56
C ILE A 57 5.97 2.98 6.45
N ALA A 58 5.50 3.19 5.22
CA ALA A 58 6.36 3.30 4.06
C ALA A 58 7.15 4.62 3.97
N TYR A 59 6.64 5.70 4.58
CA TYR A 59 7.16 7.06 4.47
C TYR A 59 7.55 7.69 5.82
N SER A 60 7.52 6.91 6.92
CA SER A 60 7.94 7.35 8.26
C SER A 60 9.42 7.10 8.56
N THR A 61 10.21 6.70 7.57
CA THR A 61 11.64 6.42 7.76
C THR A 61 12.43 7.68 8.08
N GLU A 62 13.42 7.54 8.95
CA GLU A 62 14.39 8.60 9.30
C GLU A 62 15.67 8.53 8.43
N PHE A 63 15.83 7.50 7.60
CA PHE A 63 17.02 7.28 6.79
C PHE A 63 16.92 7.99 5.45
N ASP A 64 17.89 8.81 5.15
CA ASP A 64 18.01 9.55 3.87
C ASP A 64 18.30 8.63 2.69
N SER A 65 18.96 7.52 2.94
CA SER A 65 19.24 6.47 1.94
C SER A 65 17.98 5.73 1.46
N HIS A 66 16.86 5.83 2.18
CA HIS A 66 15.62 5.19 1.77
C HIS A 66 14.91 5.97 0.68
N LEU A 67 15.13 5.59 -0.55
CA LEU A 67 14.51 6.21 -1.71
C LEU A 67 13.18 5.56 -2.10
N LEU A 68 12.34 6.34 -2.76
CA LEU A 68 11.19 5.80 -3.48
C LEU A 68 11.70 4.85 -4.58
N ASN A 69 10.93 3.80 -4.85
CA ASN A 69 11.21 2.87 -5.94
C ASN A 69 10.36 3.15 -7.19
N VAL A 70 9.72 4.32 -7.23
CA VAL A 70 8.92 4.84 -8.33
C VAL A 70 9.46 6.22 -8.68
N PRO A 71 9.76 6.52 -9.96
CA PRO A 71 10.24 7.84 -10.38
C PRO A 71 9.25 8.95 -10.05
N ALA A 72 9.77 10.16 -9.78
CA ALA A 72 8.98 11.31 -9.33
C ALA A 72 7.78 11.62 -10.23
N ILE A 73 7.92 11.49 -11.55
CA ILE A 73 6.83 11.72 -12.52
C ILE A 73 5.60 10.83 -12.27
N ASN A 74 5.74 9.70 -11.61
CA ASN A 74 4.66 8.76 -11.33
C ASN A 74 4.15 8.85 -9.89
N MET A 75 4.70 9.75 -9.05
CA MET A 75 4.40 9.82 -7.62
C MET A 75 3.36 10.87 -7.24
N SER A 76 2.77 11.60 -8.21
CA SER A 76 1.68 12.52 -7.91
C SER A 76 0.53 11.82 -7.18
N ALA A 77 -0.02 12.46 -6.15
CA ALA A 77 -1.26 12.05 -5.47
C ALA A 77 -2.52 12.38 -6.30
N LEU A 78 -2.37 13.21 -7.34
CA LEU A 78 -3.45 13.70 -8.17
C LEU A 78 -3.47 12.96 -9.52
N PRO A 79 -4.59 12.27 -9.87
CA PRO A 79 -4.67 11.54 -11.15
C PRO A 79 -4.76 12.45 -12.38
N ASP A 80 -5.31 13.64 -12.19
CA ASP A 80 -5.52 14.71 -13.18
C ASP A 80 -4.31 15.64 -13.32
N ASP A 81 -3.31 15.52 -12.45
CA ASP A 81 -2.09 16.31 -12.47
C ASP A 81 -0.86 15.43 -12.18
N ARG A 82 -0.31 14.84 -13.21
CA ARG A 82 0.78 13.87 -13.08
C ARG A 82 2.10 14.49 -12.63
N ASP A 83 2.32 15.77 -12.93
CA ASP A 83 3.56 16.48 -12.61
C ASP A 83 3.52 17.14 -11.21
N HIS A 84 2.42 17.06 -10.47
CA HIS A 84 2.24 17.76 -9.19
C HIS A 84 3.36 17.46 -8.19
N PHE A 85 3.70 16.19 -7.96
CA PHE A 85 4.80 15.83 -7.07
C PHE A 85 6.16 16.33 -7.60
N LEU A 86 6.40 16.25 -8.90
CA LEU A 86 7.65 16.75 -9.50
C LEU A 86 7.79 18.28 -9.31
N ARG A 87 6.70 19.04 -9.51
CA ARG A 87 6.70 20.50 -9.25
C ARG A 87 6.95 20.78 -7.78
N TRP A 88 6.29 20.05 -6.87
CA TRP A 88 6.54 20.18 -5.44
C TRP A 88 8.00 19.95 -5.08
N MET A 89 8.62 18.88 -5.61
CA MET A 89 10.04 18.59 -5.42
C MET A 89 10.93 19.74 -5.91
N ARG A 90 10.62 20.31 -7.08
CA ARG A 90 11.40 21.43 -7.63
C ARG A 90 11.24 22.73 -6.88
N THR A 91 10.11 22.95 -6.28
CA THR A 91 9.85 24.16 -5.48
C THR A 91 10.47 24.07 -4.08
N ASN A 92 10.37 22.90 -3.45
CA ASN A 92 10.67 22.79 -2.01
C ASN A 92 11.99 22.10 -1.69
N VAL A 93 12.59 21.34 -2.65
CA VAL A 93 13.78 20.52 -2.36
C VAL A 93 14.94 20.86 -3.30
N ASP A 94 14.77 20.69 -4.62
CA ASP A 94 15.83 20.92 -5.60
C ASP A 94 15.20 21.37 -6.93
N ARG A 95 15.48 22.62 -7.36
CA ARG A 95 14.97 23.20 -8.61
C ARG A 95 15.26 22.33 -9.83
N ASN A 96 16.37 21.59 -9.81
CA ASN A 96 16.81 20.75 -10.93
C ASN A 96 16.36 19.29 -10.80
N PHE A 97 15.47 18.96 -9.85
CA PHE A 97 15.04 17.57 -9.64
C PHE A 97 14.51 16.93 -10.92
N GLY A 98 15.07 15.79 -11.28
CA GLY A 98 14.78 15.10 -12.54
C GLY A 98 13.43 14.38 -12.53
N ARG A 99 12.75 14.29 -13.67
CA ARG A 99 11.47 13.57 -13.84
C ARG A 99 11.60 12.09 -13.48
N HIS A 100 12.74 11.49 -13.80
CA HIS A 100 13.03 10.07 -13.58
C HIS A 100 13.88 9.81 -12.34
N SER A 101 14.17 10.85 -11.55
CA SER A 101 14.87 10.75 -10.28
C SER A 101 13.96 10.18 -9.18
N PHE A 102 14.59 9.62 -8.15
CA PHE A 102 13.92 8.99 -7.03
C PHE A 102 14.10 9.85 -5.78
N ALA A 103 12.99 10.29 -5.19
CA ALA A 103 13.02 11.12 -3.99
C ALA A 103 13.18 10.26 -2.73
N ARG A 104 13.69 10.87 -1.65
CA ARG A 104 13.66 10.27 -0.30
C ARG A 104 12.23 9.99 0.12
N ARG A 105 12.00 8.85 0.78
CA ARG A 105 10.65 8.45 1.20
C ARG A 105 10.01 9.43 2.19
N SER A 106 10.79 10.00 3.11
CA SER A 106 10.32 10.98 4.09
C SER A 106 9.69 12.21 3.42
N LEU A 107 10.25 12.69 2.31
CA LEU A 107 9.73 13.83 1.56
C LEU A 107 8.34 13.58 0.98
N TYR A 108 7.99 12.34 0.72
CA TYR A 108 6.65 12.00 0.22
C TYR A 108 5.56 12.20 1.29
N ALA A 109 5.87 11.97 2.55
CA ALA A 109 4.95 12.27 3.66
C ALA A 109 4.68 13.78 3.77
N SER A 110 5.73 14.62 3.68
CA SER A 110 5.60 16.08 3.67
C SER A 110 4.74 16.56 2.49
N TYR A 111 5.04 16.05 1.29
CA TYR A 111 4.25 16.34 0.09
C TYR A 111 2.75 16.02 0.27
N LEU A 112 2.41 14.87 0.84
CA LEU A 112 1.02 14.50 1.07
C LEU A 112 0.34 15.41 2.09
N GLY A 113 1.05 15.78 3.16
CA GLY A 113 0.54 16.70 4.19
C GLY A 113 0.23 18.07 3.59
N GLU A 114 1.17 18.64 2.84
CA GLU A 114 1.01 19.94 2.18
C GLU A 114 -0.10 19.90 1.10
N THR A 115 -0.18 18.81 0.33
CA THR A 115 -1.27 18.62 -0.66
C THR A 115 -2.64 18.54 0.01
N LEU A 116 -2.74 17.97 1.22
CA LEU A 116 -3.99 17.99 2.00
C LEU A 116 -4.37 19.41 2.41
N VAL A 117 -3.40 20.18 2.93
CA VAL A 117 -3.62 21.59 3.32
C VAL A 117 -4.04 22.41 2.10
N GLU A 118 -3.35 22.27 0.97
CA GLU A 118 -3.71 22.92 -0.29
C GLU A 118 -5.13 22.56 -0.74
N ALA A 119 -5.49 21.27 -0.67
CA ALA A 119 -6.83 20.83 -1.03
C ALA A 119 -7.92 21.46 -0.14
N CYS A 120 -7.66 21.59 1.17
CA CYS A 120 -8.56 22.27 2.10
C CYS A 120 -8.69 23.77 1.78
N PHE A 121 -7.58 24.44 1.47
CA PHE A 121 -7.55 25.86 1.14
C PHE A 121 -8.32 26.17 -0.16
N LEU A 122 -8.18 25.30 -1.17
CA LEU A 122 -8.85 25.45 -2.47
C LEU A 122 -10.28 24.92 -2.48
N ALA A 123 -10.76 24.34 -1.40
CA ALA A 123 -12.10 23.76 -1.32
C ALA A 123 -13.19 24.86 -1.44
N LYS A 124 -14.17 24.60 -2.30
CA LYS A 124 -15.31 25.52 -2.52
C LYS A 124 -16.41 25.39 -1.45
N GLN A 125 -16.28 24.41 -0.58
CA GLN A 125 -17.25 24.09 0.48
C GLN A 125 -16.53 24.01 1.83
N PRO A 126 -17.22 24.26 2.95
CA PRO A 126 -16.65 24.10 4.27
C PRO A 126 -16.15 22.67 4.51
N ILE A 127 -14.89 22.57 4.95
CA ILE A 127 -14.22 21.31 5.30
C ILE A 127 -13.92 21.35 6.80
N SER A 128 -14.25 20.25 7.48
CA SER A 128 -13.81 19.98 8.86
C SER A 128 -12.96 18.74 8.88
N LEU A 129 -11.80 18.82 9.55
CA LEU A 129 -10.87 17.68 9.73
C LEU A 129 -10.68 17.42 11.22
N ASP A 130 -11.01 16.20 11.65
CA ASP A 130 -10.71 15.72 12.99
C ASP A 130 -9.72 14.56 12.91
N HIS A 131 -8.85 14.43 13.92
CA HIS A 131 -7.93 13.31 14.05
C HIS A 131 -8.03 12.71 15.45
N TYR A 132 -8.51 11.47 15.52
CA TYR A 132 -8.51 10.67 16.74
C TYR A 132 -7.26 9.78 16.75
N ARG A 133 -6.38 10.02 17.74
CA ARG A 133 -5.15 9.25 17.94
C ARG A 133 -5.45 7.94 18.68
N SER A 134 -6.16 7.06 17.99
CA SER A 134 -6.63 5.77 18.53
C SER A 134 -6.74 4.75 17.39
N ARG A 135 -6.93 3.49 17.74
CA ARG A 135 -7.24 2.42 16.77
C ARG A 135 -8.73 2.14 16.77
N ALA A 136 -9.28 1.94 15.60
CA ALA A 136 -10.62 1.44 15.45
C ALA A 136 -10.64 -0.09 15.74
N THR A 137 -11.61 -0.51 16.51
CA THR A 137 -11.77 -1.91 16.96
C THR A 137 -13.02 -2.57 16.41
N HIS A 138 -14.06 -1.79 16.14
CA HIS A 138 -15.35 -2.31 15.70
C HIS A 138 -16.08 -1.29 14.80
N VAL A 139 -16.86 -1.79 13.85
CA VAL A 139 -17.75 -0.99 13.00
C VAL A 139 -19.13 -1.61 13.00
N GLU A 140 -20.11 -0.83 13.43
CA GLU A 140 -21.51 -1.20 13.42
C GLU A 140 -22.25 -0.42 12.33
N ILE A 141 -22.89 -1.11 11.39
CA ILE A 141 -23.62 -0.50 10.27
C ILE A 141 -25.08 -0.27 10.68
N HIS A 142 -25.58 0.94 10.38
CA HIS A 142 -26.97 1.34 10.56
C HIS A 142 -27.59 1.73 9.21
N ARG A 143 -28.90 2.02 9.19
CA ARG A 143 -29.62 2.44 7.98
C ARG A 143 -29.05 3.69 7.33
N SER A 144 -28.53 4.63 8.14
CA SER A 144 -28.04 5.95 7.68
C SER A 144 -26.51 6.07 7.64
N GLY A 145 -25.75 5.05 8.04
CA GLY A 145 -24.29 5.14 8.14
C GLY A 145 -23.70 4.06 9.04
N ALA A 146 -22.64 4.39 9.75
CA ALA A 146 -21.97 3.50 10.68
C ALA A 146 -21.52 4.22 11.95
N ARG A 147 -21.37 3.43 13.02
CA ARG A 147 -20.67 3.83 14.24
C ARG A 147 -19.34 3.11 14.30
N VAL A 148 -18.27 3.86 14.49
CA VAL A 148 -16.89 3.35 14.61
C VAL A 148 -16.46 3.45 16.07
N TRP A 149 -16.03 2.34 16.65
CA TRP A 149 -15.53 2.23 18.00
C TRP A 149 -14.01 2.19 18.02
N MET A 150 -13.40 2.74 19.05
CA MET A 150 -11.97 2.83 19.24
C MET A 150 -11.51 2.16 20.53
N GLU A 151 -10.20 1.87 20.64
CA GLU A 151 -9.59 1.21 21.82
C GLU A 151 -9.83 1.95 23.15
N ASN A 152 -10.02 3.26 23.12
CA ASN A 152 -10.26 4.12 24.27
C ASN A 152 -11.76 4.35 24.57
N ASP A 153 -12.62 3.42 24.16
CA ASP A 153 -14.08 3.46 24.29
C ASP A 153 -14.78 4.64 23.65
N LEU A 154 -14.02 5.49 22.94
CA LEU A 154 -14.61 6.55 22.10
C LEU A 154 -15.31 5.94 20.90
N ARG A 155 -16.37 6.63 20.48
CA ARG A 155 -17.13 6.26 19.28
C ARG A 155 -17.49 7.48 18.47
N ILE A 156 -17.47 7.30 17.17
CA ILE A 156 -17.89 8.32 16.22
C ILE A 156 -18.98 7.77 15.29
N SER A 157 -19.90 8.60 14.91
CA SER A 157 -20.88 8.30 13.86
C SER A 157 -20.40 8.88 12.54
N ALA A 158 -20.52 8.13 11.46
CA ALA A 158 -20.15 8.55 10.13
C ALA A 158 -21.14 8.03 9.09
N ASP A 159 -21.41 8.83 8.08
CA ASP A 159 -22.24 8.40 6.94
C ASP A 159 -21.53 7.36 6.09
N ARG A 160 -20.21 7.45 6.00
CA ARG A 160 -19.35 6.56 5.22
C ARG A 160 -18.06 6.26 5.99
N VAL A 161 -17.54 5.06 5.82
CA VAL A 161 -16.29 4.58 6.41
C VAL A 161 -15.35 4.12 5.30
N ILE A 162 -14.11 4.60 5.31
CA ILE A 162 -13.05 4.19 4.39
C ILE A 162 -11.96 3.48 5.20
N LEU A 163 -11.72 2.21 4.90
CA LEU A 163 -10.63 1.44 5.49
C LEU A 163 -9.35 1.66 4.67
N ALA A 164 -8.38 2.35 5.25
CA ALA A 164 -7.06 2.63 4.68
C ALA A 164 -5.93 2.02 5.53
N LEU A 165 -6.13 0.78 6.01
CA LEU A 165 -5.32 0.11 7.02
C LEU A 165 -3.90 -0.29 6.57
N GLY A 166 -3.60 -0.17 5.28
CA GLY A 166 -2.31 -0.56 4.73
C GLY A 166 -2.15 -2.09 4.64
N HIS A 167 -0.94 -2.55 4.91
CA HIS A 167 -0.58 -3.97 4.84
C HIS A 167 -0.73 -4.68 6.20
N PRO A 168 -1.04 -6.00 6.19
CA PRO A 168 -0.84 -6.84 7.36
C PRO A 168 0.62 -6.75 7.87
N PRO A 169 0.86 -6.96 9.17
CA PRO A 169 2.22 -7.03 9.71
C PRO A 169 2.99 -8.19 9.11
N GLN A 170 4.30 -8.15 9.29
CA GLN A 170 5.18 -9.27 8.93
C GLN A 170 4.96 -10.42 9.91
N GLU A 171 4.98 -11.65 9.41
CA GLU A 171 5.06 -12.85 10.25
C GLU A 171 6.51 -13.07 10.69
N ASN A 172 6.71 -13.70 11.86
CA ASN A 172 8.06 -14.12 12.26
C ASN A 172 8.58 -15.17 11.28
N PRO A 173 9.70 -14.91 10.57
CA PRO A 173 10.21 -15.82 9.56
C PRO A 173 11.02 -16.98 10.12
N MET A 174 11.15 -17.07 11.44
CA MET A 174 11.91 -18.12 12.10
C MET A 174 11.17 -19.46 12.06
N PRO A 175 11.88 -20.58 12.10
CA PRO A 175 11.27 -21.91 12.17
C PRO A 175 10.38 -22.06 13.40
N ALA A 176 9.36 -22.89 13.30
CA ALA A 176 8.50 -23.22 14.45
C ALA A 176 9.37 -23.84 15.58
N GLY A 177 9.11 -23.39 16.83
CA GLY A 177 9.87 -23.81 17.99
C GLY A 177 11.22 -23.11 18.18
N SER A 178 11.53 -22.09 17.36
CA SER A 178 12.69 -21.20 17.58
C SER A 178 12.42 -20.28 18.78
N ASP A 179 13.42 -20.08 19.63
CA ASP A 179 13.46 -19.08 20.69
C ASP A 179 13.89 -17.68 20.19
N VAL A 180 14.26 -17.58 18.91
CA VAL A 180 14.67 -16.33 18.26
C VAL A 180 13.47 -15.63 17.64
N GLU A 181 13.27 -14.37 18.00
CA GLU A 181 12.33 -13.47 17.32
C GLU A 181 13.08 -12.53 16.39
N ALA A 182 12.67 -12.48 15.13
CA ALA A 182 13.25 -11.55 14.16
C ALA A 182 12.62 -10.16 14.31
N VAL A 183 13.45 -9.13 14.52
CA VAL A 183 13.01 -7.75 14.65
C VAL A 183 12.54 -7.20 13.31
N SER A 184 11.40 -6.54 13.26
CA SER A 184 10.92 -5.92 12.02
C SER A 184 11.89 -4.86 11.51
N ALA A 185 12.22 -4.90 10.21
CA ALA A 185 13.04 -3.86 9.56
C ALA A 185 12.41 -2.45 9.61
N TRP A 186 11.14 -2.33 9.98
CA TRP A 186 10.44 -1.06 10.15
C TRP A 186 10.49 -0.53 11.60
N SER A 187 11.08 -1.29 12.53
CA SER A 187 11.29 -0.87 13.91
C SER A 187 12.66 -0.20 14.05
N ARG A 188 12.73 0.86 14.83
CA ARG A 188 14.01 1.47 15.22
C ARG A 188 14.92 0.49 15.94
N SER A 189 14.36 -0.41 16.77
CA SER A 189 15.09 -1.44 17.48
C SER A 189 15.87 -2.40 16.57
N ALA A 190 15.54 -2.46 15.27
CA ALA A 190 16.33 -3.23 14.30
C ALA A 190 17.75 -2.70 14.13
N PHE A 191 17.97 -1.40 14.37
CA PHE A 191 19.22 -0.70 14.09
C PHE A 191 19.86 -0.05 15.34
N GLU A 192 19.14 0.05 16.46
CA GLU A 192 19.62 0.63 17.69
C GLU A 192 20.40 -0.39 18.53
N ASN A 193 21.37 0.08 19.32
CA ASN A 193 22.15 -0.74 20.24
C ASN A 193 22.83 -1.96 19.56
N LEU A 194 23.29 -1.77 18.32
CA LEU A 194 24.00 -2.77 17.56
C LEU A 194 25.48 -2.33 17.45
N ALA A 195 26.41 -3.19 17.87
CA ALA A 195 27.83 -2.91 17.71
C ALA A 195 28.19 -2.80 16.22
N HIS A 196 29.03 -1.84 15.86
CA HIS A 196 29.37 -1.52 14.47
C HIS A 196 29.94 -2.71 13.69
N GLU A 197 30.69 -3.60 14.37
CA GLU A 197 31.36 -4.75 13.77
C GLU A 197 30.56 -6.06 13.92
N ALA A 198 29.39 -6.01 14.56
CA ALA A 198 28.58 -7.20 14.80
C ALA A 198 28.00 -7.76 13.49
N SER A 199 28.01 -9.07 13.32
CA SER A 199 27.31 -9.70 12.18
C SER A 199 25.79 -9.59 12.36
N VAL A 200 25.05 -9.42 11.25
CA VAL A 200 23.59 -9.27 11.21
C VAL A 200 23.00 -10.21 10.17
N LEU A 201 21.83 -10.76 10.45
CA LEU A 201 21.07 -11.59 9.51
C LEU A 201 19.80 -10.89 9.05
N LEU A 202 19.69 -10.61 7.75
CA LEU A 202 18.45 -10.16 7.10
C LEU A 202 17.72 -11.36 6.51
N VAL A 203 16.44 -11.53 6.86
CA VAL A 203 15.61 -12.61 6.30
C VAL A 203 14.70 -12.06 5.22
N GLY A 204 14.97 -12.46 3.97
CA GLY A 204 14.35 -11.90 2.77
C GLY A 204 15.33 -11.04 1.99
N SER A 205 15.19 -11.00 0.65
CA SER A 205 16.06 -10.23 -0.26
C SER A 205 15.29 -9.24 -1.15
N GLY A 206 14.11 -8.79 -0.70
CA GLY A 206 13.30 -7.77 -1.37
C GLY A 206 13.80 -6.35 -1.11
N LEU A 207 13.04 -5.33 -1.55
CA LEU A 207 13.37 -3.91 -1.28
C LEU A 207 13.50 -3.60 0.21
N THR A 208 12.77 -4.28 1.10
CA THR A 208 12.92 -4.12 2.54
C THR A 208 14.32 -4.51 3.03
N ALA A 209 14.92 -5.57 2.45
CA ALA A 209 16.29 -5.95 2.79
C ALA A 209 17.32 -4.96 2.21
N VAL A 210 17.03 -4.40 1.04
CA VAL A 210 17.84 -3.31 0.47
C VAL A 210 17.81 -2.11 1.40
N ASP A 211 16.64 -1.67 1.85
CA ASP A 211 16.49 -0.56 2.80
C ASP A 211 17.22 -0.85 4.12
N ALA A 212 17.05 -2.06 4.68
CA ALA A 212 17.74 -2.44 5.92
C ALA A 212 19.28 -2.43 5.80
N ALA A 213 19.81 -2.91 4.67
CA ALA A 213 21.24 -2.86 4.40
C ALA A 213 21.75 -1.41 4.28
N LEU A 214 20.99 -0.54 3.60
CA LEU A 214 21.33 0.88 3.49
C LEU A 214 21.24 1.62 4.84
N ALA A 215 20.25 1.30 5.66
CA ALA A 215 20.11 1.86 7.00
C ALA A 215 21.28 1.48 7.92
N LEU A 216 21.74 0.23 7.86
CA LEU A 216 22.94 -0.23 8.55
C LEU A 216 24.18 0.53 8.07
N ASP A 217 24.36 0.67 6.76
CA ASP A 217 25.48 1.40 6.16
C ASP A 217 25.48 2.89 6.55
N GLU A 218 24.34 3.56 6.51
CA GLU A 218 24.15 4.96 6.90
C GLU A 218 24.46 5.20 8.39
N ARG A 219 24.22 4.20 9.26
CA ARG A 219 24.60 4.23 10.68
C ARG A 219 26.06 3.86 10.94
N GLY A 220 26.86 3.69 9.90
CA GLY A 220 28.28 3.35 10.01
C GLY A 220 28.56 1.90 10.40
N HIS A 221 27.59 1.01 10.24
CA HIS A 221 27.80 -0.43 10.48
C HIS A 221 28.83 -1.03 9.51
N ARG A 222 29.79 -1.80 10.00
CA ARG A 222 30.91 -2.36 9.23
C ARG A 222 30.95 -3.88 9.26
N GLY A 223 30.22 -4.49 10.20
CA GLY A 223 30.14 -5.95 10.32
C GLY A 223 29.50 -6.62 9.11
N THR A 224 29.61 -7.93 9.05
CA THR A 224 29.05 -8.73 7.95
C THR A 224 27.52 -8.73 8.02
N ILE A 225 26.87 -8.43 6.90
CA ILE A 225 25.43 -8.52 6.71
C ILE A 225 25.12 -9.76 5.88
N HIS A 226 24.60 -10.79 6.53
CA HIS A 226 24.09 -11.98 5.87
C HIS A 226 22.66 -11.75 5.43
N VAL A 227 22.34 -12.16 4.20
CA VAL A 227 20.96 -12.09 3.67
C VAL A 227 20.56 -13.49 3.24
N VAL A 228 19.49 -14.02 3.82
CA VAL A 228 18.95 -15.34 3.47
C VAL A 228 17.61 -15.20 2.78
N SER A 229 17.48 -15.78 1.59
CA SER A 229 16.21 -15.85 0.88
C SER A 229 16.11 -17.12 0.02
N ARG A 230 14.88 -17.57 -0.22
CA ARG A 230 14.60 -18.81 -0.96
C ARG A 230 15.21 -18.88 -2.36
N HIS A 231 15.37 -17.73 -3.01
CA HIS A 231 15.83 -17.65 -4.40
C HIS A 231 17.20 -16.99 -4.57
N GLY A 232 17.78 -16.41 -3.53
CA GLY A 232 19.08 -15.76 -3.58
C GLY A 232 19.19 -14.68 -4.66
N LYS A 233 18.15 -13.86 -4.85
CA LYS A 233 18.14 -12.80 -5.86
C LYS A 233 17.67 -11.49 -5.26
N TRP A 234 18.32 -10.40 -5.66
CA TRP A 234 17.92 -9.03 -5.37
C TRP A 234 16.84 -8.54 -6.35
N PRO A 235 16.07 -7.50 -6.00
CA PRO A 235 15.29 -6.73 -6.96
C PRO A 235 16.18 -6.24 -8.10
N LEU A 236 15.61 -6.15 -9.30
CA LEU A 236 16.34 -5.64 -10.46
C LEU A 236 16.52 -4.12 -10.36
N VAL A 237 17.44 -3.59 -11.14
CA VAL A 237 17.71 -2.15 -11.23
C VAL A 237 16.77 -1.52 -12.26
N HIS A 238 16.34 -0.29 -12.05
CA HIS A 238 15.64 0.48 -13.08
C HIS A 238 16.54 0.63 -14.31
N GLY A 239 16.07 0.13 -15.44
CA GLY A 239 16.77 0.29 -16.72
C GLY A 239 16.47 1.65 -17.37
N LEU A 240 17.38 2.09 -18.22
CA LEU A 240 17.22 3.29 -19.07
C LEU A 240 16.35 3.02 -20.32
N SER A 241 15.72 1.83 -20.43
CA SER A 241 14.99 1.46 -21.64
C SER A 241 13.82 2.42 -21.89
N THR A 242 13.92 3.16 -22.98
CA THR A 242 12.84 3.98 -23.54
C THR A 242 11.99 3.21 -24.56
N ALA A 243 12.26 1.91 -24.75
CA ALA A 243 11.54 1.09 -25.70
C ALA A 243 10.07 0.97 -25.28
N GLN A 244 9.19 1.55 -26.06
CA GLN A 244 7.74 1.36 -25.95
C GLN A 244 7.38 0.07 -26.67
N ILE A 245 7.13 -0.99 -25.90
CA ILE A 245 6.54 -2.21 -26.45
C ILE A 245 5.02 -2.03 -26.44
N PRO A 246 4.33 -2.39 -27.53
CA PRO A 246 2.88 -2.38 -27.54
C PRO A 246 2.32 -3.18 -26.37
N SER A 247 1.32 -2.61 -25.72
CA SER A 247 0.64 -3.23 -24.60
C SER A 247 0.04 -4.58 -25.00
N ILE A 248 0.20 -5.62 -24.16
CA ILE A 248 -0.38 -6.94 -24.40
C ILE A 248 -1.86 -6.85 -24.02
N PRO A 249 -2.82 -6.87 -24.97
CA PRO A 249 -4.22 -6.87 -24.61
C PRO A 249 -4.59 -8.20 -23.93
N PRO A 250 -5.44 -8.17 -22.91
CA PRO A 250 -5.94 -9.38 -22.29
C PRO A 250 -6.74 -10.19 -23.30
N ARG A 251 -6.34 -11.44 -23.54
CA ARG A 251 -7.17 -12.40 -24.29
C ARG A 251 -8.12 -13.07 -23.31
N SER A 252 -9.36 -13.27 -23.70
CA SER A 252 -10.29 -14.15 -22.98
C SER A 252 -9.65 -15.52 -22.80
N ALA A 253 -9.69 -16.09 -21.58
CA ALA A 253 -9.07 -17.36 -21.21
C ALA A 253 -7.53 -17.42 -21.19
N ALA A 254 -6.84 -16.28 -20.95
CA ALA A 254 -5.41 -16.27 -20.77
C ALA A 254 -5.00 -17.01 -19.48
N THR A 255 -4.12 -18.02 -19.62
CA THR A 255 -3.52 -18.72 -18.49
C THR A 255 -2.20 -18.06 -18.09
N ALA A 256 -1.77 -18.26 -16.84
CA ALA A 256 -0.45 -17.77 -16.38
C ALA A 256 0.69 -18.25 -17.31
N ARG A 257 0.57 -19.47 -17.86
CA ARG A 257 1.54 -20.04 -18.81
C ARG A 257 1.51 -19.33 -20.17
N SER A 258 0.32 -19.01 -20.71
CA SER A 258 0.21 -18.32 -22.00
C SER A 258 0.72 -16.89 -21.91
N ILE A 259 0.42 -16.18 -20.83
CA ILE A 259 0.94 -14.83 -20.55
C ILE A 259 2.46 -14.85 -20.46
N LEU A 260 3.03 -15.80 -19.69
CA LEU A 260 4.49 -15.93 -19.58
C LEU A 260 5.16 -16.19 -20.94
N ARG A 261 4.55 -17.02 -21.80
CA ARG A 261 5.06 -17.29 -23.15
C ARG A 261 5.09 -16.01 -23.99
N GLU A 262 4.04 -15.20 -23.94
CA GLU A 262 3.96 -13.93 -24.65
C GLU A 262 5.00 -12.92 -24.14
N ILE A 263 5.15 -12.78 -22.82
CA ILE A 263 6.17 -11.93 -22.21
C ILE A 263 7.57 -12.36 -22.66
N ARG A 264 7.87 -13.67 -22.70
CA ARG A 264 9.17 -14.18 -23.17
C ARG A 264 9.41 -13.83 -24.62
N LYS A 265 8.40 -13.96 -25.49
CA LYS A 265 8.49 -13.60 -26.90
C LYS A 265 8.80 -12.08 -27.06
N GLN A 266 8.09 -11.23 -26.34
CA GLN A 266 8.33 -9.79 -26.39
C GLN A 266 9.69 -9.41 -25.80
N ALA A 267 10.11 -10.04 -24.70
CA ALA A 267 11.42 -9.80 -24.11
C ALA A 267 12.59 -10.17 -25.05
N ALA A 268 12.39 -11.16 -25.91
CA ALA A 268 13.39 -11.56 -26.91
C ALA A 268 13.43 -10.63 -28.14
N SER A 269 12.32 -9.99 -28.49
CA SER A 269 12.20 -9.23 -29.75
C SER A 269 12.62 -7.76 -29.66
N ALA A 270 12.35 -7.07 -28.55
CA ALA A 270 12.64 -5.63 -28.48
C ALA A 270 12.56 -5.08 -27.04
N GLY A 271 13.65 -4.72 -26.44
CA GLY A 271 13.66 -3.96 -25.19
C GLY A 271 13.82 -4.78 -23.91
N GLY A 272 13.96 -6.11 -24.00
CA GLY A 272 14.25 -6.99 -22.88
C GLY A 272 13.09 -7.16 -21.90
N TRP A 273 13.38 -7.85 -20.80
CA TRP A 273 12.37 -8.21 -19.79
C TRP A 273 11.69 -7.01 -19.10
N HIS A 274 12.42 -5.89 -18.92
CA HIS A 274 11.86 -4.71 -18.27
C HIS A 274 10.70 -4.12 -19.07
N ALA A 275 10.92 -3.87 -20.34
CA ALA A 275 9.91 -3.32 -21.24
C ALA A 275 8.71 -4.28 -21.40
N ALA A 276 8.98 -5.59 -21.53
CA ALA A 276 7.93 -6.61 -21.66
C ALA A 276 7.04 -6.70 -20.41
N VAL A 277 7.62 -6.61 -19.19
CA VAL A 277 6.84 -6.60 -17.95
C VAL A 277 6.08 -5.28 -17.79
N ASP A 278 6.69 -4.15 -18.13
CA ASP A 278 6.04 -2.84 -18.05
C ASP A 278 4.85 -2.72 -19.03
N SER A 279 4.92 -3.34 -20.23
CA SER A 279 3.82 -3.37 -21.19
C SER A 279 2.58 -4.13 -20.68
N LEU A 280 2.77 -5.07 -19.75
CA LEU A 280 1.67 -5.82 -19.13
C LEU A 280 0.95 -5.03 -18.03
N ARG A 281 1.61 -4.05 -17.44
CA ARG A 281 1.12 -3.33 -16.25
C ARG A 281 -0.30 -2.75 -16.39
N PRO A 282 -0.69 -2.09 -17.50
CA PRO A 282 -2.05 -1.57 -17.67
C PRO A 282 -3.14 -2.62 -17.59
N HIS A 283 -2.80 -3.88 -17.90
CA HIS A 283 -3.76 -5.00 -17.98
C HIS A 283 -3.71 -5.95 -16.78
N THR A 284 -2.75 -5.77 -15.87
CA THR A 284 -2.49 -6.71 -14.77
C THR A 284 -3.73 -6.98 -13.93
N ASN A 285 -4.48 -5.95 -13.55
CA ASN A 285 -5.68 -6.11 -12.75
C ASN A 285 -6.83 -6.78 -13.54
N ALA A 286 -7.01 -6.45 -14.81
CA ALA A 286 -8.01 -7.10 -15.66
C ALA A 286 -7.71 -8.60 -15.84
N LEU A 287 -6.46 -8.94 -16.10
CA LEU A 287 -5.99 -10.32 -16.18
C LEU A 287 -6.20 -11.08 -14.86
N TRP A 288 -5.93 -10.43 -13.73
CA TRP A 288 -6.15 -11.02 -12.42
C TRP A 288 -7.61 -11.32 -12.15
N VAL A 289 -8.50 -10.37 -12.43
CA VAL A 289 -9.95 -10.53 -12.23
C VAL A 289 -10.51 -11.67 -13.10
N GLN A 290 -10.06 -11.78 -14.35
CA GLN A 290 -10.48 -12.82 -15.29
C GLN A 290 -9.88 -14.20 -14.99
N ALA A 291 -8.73 -14.26 -14.30
CA ALA A 291 -8.06 -15.51 -13.98
C ALA A 291 -8.89 -16.38 -13.03
N SER A 292 -9.02 -17.68 -13.36
CA SER A 292 -9.60 -18.65 -12.43
C SER A 292 -8.78 -18.74 -11.13
N GLN A 293 -9.40 -19.22 -10.06
CA GLN A 293 -8.72 -19.43 -8.79
C GLN A 293 -7.46 -20.30 -8.95
N ARG A 294 -7.54 -21.36 -9.79
CA ARG A 294 -6.41 -22.25 -10.09
C ARG A 294 -5.25 -21.51 -10.76
N GLU A 295 -5.53 -20.60 -11.71
CA GLU A 295 -4.49 -19.82 -12.38
C GLU A 295 -3.88 -18.75 -11.45
N ARG A 296 -4.68 -18.12 -10.57
CA ARG A 296 -4.16 -17.23 -9.51
C ARG A 296 -3.23 -17.98 -8.56
N GLN A 297 -3.59 -19.19 -8.12
CA GLN A 297 -2.73 -20.05 -7.30
C GLN A 297 -1.44 -20.43 -8.00
N ARG A 298 -1.48 -20.78 -9.30
CA ARG A 298 -0.29 -21.08 -10.11
C ARG A 298 0.64 -19.87 -10.20
N PHE A 299 0.08 -18.71 -10.48
CA PHE A 299 0.84 -17.46 -10.51
C PHE A 299 1.52 -17.19 -9.17
N LEU A 300 0.79 -17.26 -8.06
CA LEU A 300 1.33 -17.01 -6.71
C LEU A 300 2.44 -17.98 -6.35
N ARG A 301 2.32 -19.26 -6.74
CA ARG A 301 3.28 -20.31 -6.44
C ARG A 301 4.55 -20.20 -7.28
N HIS A 302 4.42 -19.93 -8.60
CA HIS A 302 5.51 -20.12 -9.54
C HIS A 302 6.04 -18.82 -10.17
N LEU A 303 5.23 -17.77 -10.28
CA LEU A 303 5.56 -16.56 -11.02
C LEU A 303 5.66 -15.30 -10.15
N ARG A 304 5.02 -15.28 -8.98
CA ARG A 304 4.98 -14.10 -8.09
C ARG A 304 6.36 -13.56 -7.79
N PHE A 305 7.33 -14.42 -7.50
CA PHE A 305 8.70 -13.99 -7.20
C PHE A 305 9.33 -13.26 -8.39
N TYR A 306 9.26 -13.86 -9.58
CA TYR A 306 9.80 -13.24 -10.81
C TYR A 306 9.07 -11.94 -11.15
N TRP A 307 7.74 -11.92 -10.99
CA TRP A 307 6.96 -10.68 -11.11
C TRP A 307 7.47 -9.60 -10.18
N GLN A 308 7.68 -9.92 -8.90
CA GLN A 308 8.11 -8.95 -7.89
C GLN A 308 9.49 -8.35 -8.20
N ILE A 309 10.49 -9.13 -8.58
CA ILE A 309 11.83 -8.62 -8.86
C ILE A 309 11.88 -7.75 -10.13
N HIS A 310 11.02 -8.03 -11.11
CA HIS A 310 10.92 -7.22 -12.32
C HIS A 310 10.06 -5.95 -12.12
N ARG A 311 9.10 -6.01 -11.20
CA ARG A 311 8.14 -4.93 -10.96
C ARG A 311 8.61 -3.93 -9.91
N HIS A 312 9.19 -4.41 -8.81
CA HIS A 312 9.69 -3.60 -7.71
C HIS A 312 11.21 -3.46 -7.83
N ARG A 313 11.64 -2.52 -8.66
CA ARG A 313 13.06 -2.31 -9.01
C ARG A 313 13.71 -1.32 -8.06
N MET A 314 15.05 -1.38 -7.96
CA MET A 314 15.88 -0.42 -7.24
C MET A 314 16.25 0.77 -8.12
N PRO A 315 16.35 1.99 -7.57
CA PRO A 315 17.09 3.10 -8.18
C PRO A 315 18.55 2.69 -8.51
N GLN A 316 19.14 3.28 -9.54
CA GLN A 316 20.53 2.97 -9.94
C GLN A 316 21.53 3.30 -8.82
N GLU A 317 21.35 4.43 -8.13
CA GLU A 317 22.17 4.87 -6.99
C GLU A 317 22.10 3.91 -5.80
N VAL A 318 20.91 3.36 -5.50
CA VAL A 318 20.72 2.30 -4.50
C VAL A 318 21.44 1.03 -4.91
N ALA A 319 21.28 0.62 -6.17
CA ALA A 319 21.95 -0.57 -6.69
C ALA A 319 23.47 -0.46 -6.66
N ALA A 320 24.03 0.73 -6.94
CA ALA A 320 25.47 0.99 -6.85
C ALA A 320 25.99 0.79 -5.42
N LYS A 321 25.29 1.30 -4.40
CA LYS A 321 25.65 1.09 -2.98
C LYS A 321 25.58 -0.38 -2.60
N ILE A 322 24.51 -1.09 -2.92
CA ILE A 322 24.37 -2.53 -2.67
C ILE A 322 25.50 -3.32 -3.37
N HIS A 323 25.83 -2.96 -4.60
CA HIS A 323 26.94 -3.58 -5.34
C HIS A 323 28.28 -3.36 -4.65
N SER A 324 28.58 -2.13 -4.20
CA SER A 324 29.79 -1.80 -3.43
C SER A 324 29.90 -2.63 -2.15
N MET A 325 28.84 -2.73 -1.37
CA MET A 325 28.81 -3.54 -0.14
C MET A 325 29.05 -5.03 -0.42
N ARG A 326 28.52 -5.55 -1.50
CA ARG A 326 28.73 -6.95 -1.93
C ARG A 326 30.16 -7.18 -2.42
N TRP A 327 30.69 -6.29 -3.24
CA TRP A 327 32.05 -6.37 -3.76
C TRP A 327 33.07 -6.30 -2.64
N GLY A 328 32.85 -5.46 -1.63
CA GLY A 328 33.66 -5.36 -0.42
C GLY A 328 33.50 -6.51 0.57
N GLY A 329 32.71 -7.54 0.26
CA GLY A 329 32.52 -8.72 1.12
C GLY A 329 31.65 -8.50 2.36
N ARG A 330 31.10 -7.27 2.56
CA ARG A 330 30.26 -6.96 3.72
C ARG A 330 28.82 -7.47 3.60
N LEU A 331 28.30 -7.64 2.40
CA LEU A 331 26.92 -8.06 2.14
C LEU A 331 26.91 -9.40 1.41
N LEU A 332 26.56 -10.46 2.13
CA LEU A 332 26.58 -11.84 1.66
C LEU A 332 25.15 -12.35 1.43
N LEU A 333 24.84 -12.75 0.20
CA LEU A 333 23.51 -13.27 -0.16
C LEU A 333 23.54 -14.80 -0.26
N HIS A 334 22.71 -15.46 0.55
CA HIS A 334 22.56 -16.91 0.60
C HIS A 334 21.21 -17.33 0.02
N SER A 335 21.23 -18.30 -0.89
CA SER A 335 20.03 -18.96 -1.39
C SER A 335 19.70 -20.16 -0.53
N GLY A 336 18.62 -20.08 0.26
CA GLY A 336 18.29 -21.14 1.20
C GLY A 336 17.11 -20.81 2.10
N ARG A 337 16.96 -21.63 3.13
CA ARG A 337 15.96 -21.46 4.19
C ARG A 337 16.61 -21.63 5.55
N ILE A 338 16.23 -20.81 6.51
CA ILE A 338 16.57 -21.01 7.91
C ILE A 338 15.79 -22.23 8.39
N ILE A 339 16.49 -23.23 8.89
CA ILE A 339 15.92 -24.49 9.40
C ILE A 339 16.00 -24.59 10.91
N GLU A 340 16.87 -23.78 11.52
CA GLU A 340 17.02 -23.69 12.96
C GLU A 340 17.55 -22.30 13.33
N ALA A 341 17.08 -21.75 14.45
CA ALA A 341 17.64 -20.55 15.04
C ALA A 341 17.55 -20.66 16.56
N ARG A 342 18.65 -20.37 17.25
CA ARG A 342 18.78 -20.47 18.72
C ARG A 342 19.51 -19.26 19.28
N ILE A 343 19.19 -18.95 20.53
CA ILE A 343 19.97 -18.01 21.34
C ILE A 343 21.14 -18.78 21.95
N GLU A 344 22.36 -18.36 21.65
CA GLU A 344 23.56 -18.93 22.24
C GLU A 344 23.90 -18.29 23.59
N ASN A 345 23.73 -16.95 23.65
CA ASN A 345 23.87 -16.12 24.85
C ASN A 345 23.20 -14.75 24.60
N ASP A 346 23.26 -13.85 25.59
CA ASP A 346 22.59 -12.54 25.52
C ASP A 346 22.98 -11.66 24.33
N SER A 347 24.08 -11.95 23.67
CA SER A 347 24.61 -11.13 22.56
C SER A 347 24.78 -11.89 21.24
N ARG A 348 24.55 -13.22 21.21
CA ARG A 348 24.79 -14.08 20.05
C ARG A 348 23.62 -15.01 19.76
N LEU A 349 23.23 -15.00 18.51
CA LEU A 349 22.22 -15.87 17.92
C LEU A 349 22.92 -16.76 16.89
N ARG A 350 22.56 -18.04 16.83
CA ARG A 350 23.01 -18.95 15.77
C ARG A 350 21.83 -19.33 14.89
N ALA A 351 21.99 -19.15 13.58
CA ALA A 351 21.04 -19.59 12.57
C ALA A 351 21.67 -20.64 11.67
N ARG A 352 20.99 -21.76 11.46
CA ARG A 352 21.37 -22.80 10.51
C ARG A 352 20.52 -22.67 9.25
N VAL A 353 21.18 -22.59 8.10
CA VAL A 353 20.57 -22.34 6.80
C VAL A 353 20.80 -23.53 5.88
N ALA A 354 19.74 -24.21 5.48
CA ALA A 354 19.77 -25.19 4.41
C ALA A 354 19.91 -24.48 3.06
N LEU A 355 21.10 -24.62 2.43
CA LEU A 355 21.39 -23.95 1.16
C LEU A 355 20.74 -24.68 -0.01
N LEU A 356 20.24 -23.93 -0.98
CA LEU A 356 19.69 -24.47 -2.22
C LEU A 356 20.82 -25.04 -3.09
N GLY A 357 20.80 -26.37 -3.34
CA GLY A 357 21.83 -27.08 -4.10
C GLY A 357 23.12 -27.36 -3.32
N GLY A 358 23.19 -26.99 -2.04
CA GLY A 358 24.28 -27.33 -1.14
C GLY A 358 24.11 -28.75 -0.56
N ARG A 359 25.25 -29.40 -0.20
CA ARG A 359 25.25 -30.68 0.53
C ARG A 359 25.21 -30.44 2.04
N ASP A 360 25.82 -29.35 2.50
CA ASP A 360 25.95 -29.00 3.91
C ASP A 360 25.16 -27.76 4.25
N ASP A 361 24.67 -27.70 5.48
CA ASP A 361 24.00 -26.51 6.04
C ASP A 361 25.06 -25.46 6.40
N LEU A 362 24.70 -24.20 6.19
CA LEU A 362 25.51 -23.05 6.61
C LEU A 362 25.09 -22.60 8.03
N SER A 363 26.06 -22.59 8.96
CA SER A 363 25.89 -22.02 10.30
C SER A 363 26.33 -20.55 10.31
N ILE A 364 25.47 -19.65 10.76
CA ILE A 364 25.71 -18.19 10.82
C ILE A 364 25.52 -17.74 12.26
N GLU A 365 26.53 -17.08 12.83
CA GLU A 365 26.45 -16.42 14.13
C GLU A 365 26.25 -14.92 13.92
N VAL A 366 25.21 -14.34 14.57
CA VAL A 366 24.83 -12.95 14.43
C VAL A 366 24.39 -12.36 15.77
N ALA A 367 24.51 -11.04 15.90
CA ALA A 367 23.98 -10.31 17.05
C ALA A 367 22.49 -10.01 16.89
N ARG A 368 21.97 -9.99 15.65
CA ARG A 368 20.58 -9.63 15.38
C ARG A 368 20.03 -10.29 14.13
N VAL A 369 18.76 -10.68 14.19
CA VAL A 369 18.00 -11.13 13.02
C VAL A 369 16.95 -10.07 12.70
N ILE A 370 16.95 -9.57 11.47
CA ILE A 370 16.05 -8.54 10.98
C ILE A 370 15.09 -9.16 9.94
N ASN A 371 13.80 -8.99 10.19
CA ASN A 371 12.75 -9.48 9.32
C ASN A 371 12.55 -8.54 8.12
N CYS A 372 12.93 -9.01 6.94
CA CYS A 372 12.78 -8.32 5.66
C CYS A 372 11.84 -9.07 4.69
N THR A 373 10.98 -9.98 5.18
CA THR A 373 10.12 -10.83 4.34
C THR A 373 8.98 -10.08 3.66
N GLY A 374 8.73 -8.86 4.08
CA GLY A 374 7.57 -8.08 3.65
C GLY A 374 6.29 -8.47 4.41
N PRO A 375 5.15 -7.85 4.08
CA PRO A 375 3.89 -8.09 4.79
C PRO A 375 3.38 -9.51 4.56
N SER A 376 2.67 -10.06 5.57
CA SER A 376 2.02 -11.36 5.43
C SER A 376 1.16 -11.41 4.17
N PRO A 377 1.25 -12.49 3.39
CA PRO A 377 0.39 -12.67 2.22
C PRO A 377 -1.06 -12.98 2.60
N ASN A 378 -1.31 -13.43 3.82
CA ASN A 378 -2.59 -13.94 4.26
C ASN A 378 -3.27 -12.99 5.25
N LEU A 379 -4.38 -12.38 4.83
CA LEU A 379 -5.17 -11.48 5.66
C LEU A 379 -5.80 -12.18 6.87
N ARG A 380 -6.04 -13.49 6.79
CA ARG A 380 -6.67 -14.27 7.87
C ARG A 380 -5.78 -14.38 9.10
N ASP A 381 -4.45 -14.31 8.90
CA ASP A 381 -3.45 -14.39 9.98
C ASP A 381 -3.20 -13.01 10.62
N TRP A 382 -3.86 -11.96 10.13
CA TRP A 382 -3.74 -10.64 10.69
C TRP A 382 -4.58 -10.48 11.95
N SER A 383 -3.93 -10.46 13.09
CA SER A 383 -4.54 -10.26 14.42
C SER A 383 -5.02 -8.81 14.68
N HIS A 384 -5.54 -8.13 13.64
CA HIS A 384 -6.08 -6.78 13.78
C HIS A 384 -7.53 -6.83 14.27
N PRO A 385 -7.86 -6.22 15.46
CA PRO A 385 -9.19 -6.32 16.05
C PRO A 385 -10.33 -5.97 15.10
N LEU A 386 -10.20 -4.85 14.39
CA LEU A 386 -11.21 -4.41 13.42
C LEU A 386 -11.38 -5.38 12.24
N ILE A 387 -10.31 -5.96 11.71
CA ILE A 387 -10.40 -6.91 10.59
C ILE A 387 -11.09 -8.19 11.03
N HIS A 388 -10.72 -8.69 12.22
CA HIS A 388 -11.36 -9.85 12.81
C HIS A 388 -12.86 -9.60 13.02
N ASP A 389 -13.21 -8.43 13.57
CA ASP A 389 -14.58 -8.00 13.78
C ASP A 389 -15.40 -7.93 12.48
N LEU A 390 -14.89 -7.25 11.46
CA LEU A 390 -15.56 -7.10 10.16
C LEU A 390 -15.82 -8.44 9.47
N VAL A 391 -14.89 -9.40 9.61
CA VAL A 391 -15.07 -10.76 9.07
C VAL A 391 -16.05 -11.57 9.91
N LYS A 392 -15.95 -11.50 11.23
CA LYS A 392 -16.85 -12.20 12.18
C LYS A 392 -18.30 -11.74 12.03
N THR A 393 -18.53 -10.44 11.96
CA THR A 393 -19.86 -9.83 11.78
C THR A 393 -20.42 -10.03 10.37
N GLY A 394 -19.55 -10.39 9.40
CA GLY A 394 -19.94 -10.59 8.01
C GLY A 394 -20.04 -9.31 7.18
N ILE A 395 -19.58 -8.18 7.71
CA ILE A 395 -19.45 -6.91 6.97
C ILE A 395 -18.40 -7.03 5.87
N ALA A 396 -17.32 -7.76 6.13
CA ALA A 396 -16.31 -8.10 5.14
C ALA A 396 -16.23 -9.61 4.92
N ARG A 397 -15.81 -10.00 3.72
CA ARG A 397 -15.44 -11.37 3.36
C ARG A 397 -14.05 -11.37 2.75
N THR A 398 -13.20 -12.27 3.20
CA THR A 398 -11.89 -12.49 2.58
C THR A 398 -12.05 -13.19 1.24
N ASP A 399 -11.14 -12.92 0.30
CA ASP A 399 -11.08 -13.71 -0.94
C ASP A 399 -10.67 -15.18 -0.67
N SER A 400 -10.89 -16.04 -1.65
CA SER A 400 -10.62 -17.48 -1.51
C SER A 400 -9.15 -17.83 -1.25
N LEU A 401 -8.22 -16.93 -1.61
CA LEU A 401 -6.78 -17.10 -1.41
C LEU A 401 -6.26 -16.41 -0.13
N GLY A 402 -7.12 -15.69 0.59
CA GLY A 402 -6.77 -14.98 1.82
C GLY A 402 -5.92 -13.73 1.60
N LEU A 403 -5.80 -13.22 0.38
CA LEU A 403 -4.91 -12.10 0.05
C LEU A 403 -5.45 -10.74 0.50
N GLY A 404 -6.76 -10.60 0.63
CA GLY A 404 -7.43 -9.36 0.98
C GLY A 404 -8.92 -9.56 1.21
N VAL A 405 -9.66 -8.45 1.27
CA VAL A 405 -11.11 -8.45 1.32
C VAL A 405 -11.72 -8.39 -0.07
N LEU A 406 -12.90 -8.95 -0.22
CA LEU A 406 -13.67 -8.82 -1.47
C LEU A 406 -14.29 -7.42 -1.54
N THR A 407 -14.17 -6.81 -2.71
CA THR A 407 -14.74 -5.50 -3.01
C THR A 407 -15.36 -5.50 -4.39
N ASP A 408 -16.25 -4.54 -4.62
CA ASP A 408 -16.61 -4.16 -5.98
C ASP A 408 -15.50 -3.31 -6.65
N ASN A 409 -15.78 -2.79 -7.85
CA ASN A 409 -14.81 -2.02 -8.63
C ASN A 409 -14.37 -0.72 -7.93
N ASP A 410 -15.24 -0.08 -7.16
CA ASP A 410 -14.99 1.19 -6.49
C ASP A 410 -14.51 1.02 -5.03
N GLY A 411 -14.35 -0.21 -4.56
CA GLY A 411 -13.81 -0.50 -3.24
C GLY A 411 -14.85 -0.68 -2.14
N ALA A 412 -16.15 -0.77 -2.46
CA ALA A 412 -17.18 -1.13 -1.49
C ALA A 412 -16.97 -2.57 -1.02
N LEU A 413 -17.00 -2.81 0.29
CA LEU A 413 -16.85 -4.15 0.84
C LEU A 413 -18.01 -5.05 0.41
N ILE A 414 -17.68 -6.29 0.03
CA ILE A 414 -18.66 -7.33 -0.21
C ILE A 414 -18.71 -8.23 1.03
N GLY A 415 -19.83 -8.16 1.74
CA GLY A 415 -20.06 -8.93 2.95
C GLY A 415 -20.51 -10.37 2.69
N ARG A 416 -20.93 -11.06 3.78
CA ARG A 416 -21.40 -12.46 3.73
C ARG A 416 -22.61 -12.65 2.82
N GLY A 417 -23.51 -11.66 2.73
CA GLY A 417 -24.69 -11.68 1.86
C GLY A 417 -24.40 -11.50 0.38
N GLY A 418 -23.15 -11.22 -0.02
CA GLY A 418 -22.74 -11.05 -1.41
C GLY A 418 -23.01 -9.66 -1.99
N ALA A 419 -23.80 -8.80 -1.34
CA ALA A 419 -24.05 -7.43 -1.75
C ALA A 419 -22.87 -6.51 -1.41
N ALA A 420 -22.61 -5.54 -2.28
CA ALA A 420 -21.64 -4.47 -2.00
C ALA A 420 -22.21 -3.49 -0.98
N SER A 421 -21.40 -3.08 -0.01
CA SER A 421 -21.76 -2.10 1.01
C SER A 421 -21.93 -0.71 0.39
N ASN A 422 -22.92 0.03 0.87
CA ASN A 422 -23.07 1.46 0.58
C ASN A 422 -22.49 2.35 1.71
N VAL A 423 -21.90 1.75 2.75
CA VAL A 423 -21.42 2.46 3.94
C VAL A 423 -19.91 2.25 4.14
N VAL A 424 -19.39 1.02 3.95
CA VAL A 424 -17.98 0.69 4.25
C VAL A 424 -17.23 0.36 2.97
N PHE A 425 -16.13 1.05 2.80
CA PHE A 425 -15.27 1.00 1.61
C PHE A 425 -13.82 0.76 1.99
N THR A 426 -12.99 0.37 1.02
CA THR A 426 -11.56 0.25 1.21
C THR A 426 -10.78 0.58 -0.06
N LEU A 427 -9.50 0.90 0.10
CA LEU A 427 -8.55 1.12 -0.99
C LEU A 427 -7.15 0.63 -0.58
N GLY A 428 -6.28 0.53 -1.57
CA GLY A 428 -4.89 0.12 -1.34
C GLY A 428 -4.74 -1.37 -1.03
N PRO A 429 -3.80 -1.75 -0.16
CA PRO A 429 -3.39 -3.15 0.07
C PRO A 429 -4.51 -4.11 0.46
N MET A 430 -5.54 -3.64 1.14
CA MET A 430 -6.71 -4.45 1.52
C MET A 430 -7.45 -5.05 0.32
N ARG A 431 -7.32 -4.46 -0.88
CA ARG A 431 -7.97 -4.93 -2.11
C ARG A 431 -7.18 -6.03 -2.85
N ARG A 432 -6.09 -6.55 -2.30
CA ARG A 432 -5.27 -7.60 -2.95
C ARG A 432 -6.06 -8.87 -3.28
N GLY A 433 -7.16 -9.13 -2.61
CA GLY A 433 -8.09 -10.22 -2.95
C GLY A 433 -8.75 -10.01 -4.31
N THR A 434 -9.05 -8.77 -4.67
CA THR A 434 -9.72 -8.40 -5.92
C THR A 434 -8.74 -7.92 -7.00
N LEU A 435 -7.67 -7.19 -6.61
CA LEU A 435 -6.70 -6.57 -7.52
C LEU A 435 -5.29 -7.07 -7.22
N LEU A 436 -4.50 -7.41 -8.23
CA LEU A 436 -3.09 -7.78 -8.06
C LEU A 436 -2.22 -6.55 -7.80
N GLU A 437 -2.41 -5.49 -8.60
CA GLU A 437 -1.73 -4.20 -8.46
C GLU A 437 -2.65 -3.21 -7.74
N THR A 438 -2.35 -2.95 -6.47
CA THR A 438 -3.20 -2.11 -5.59
C THR A 438 -2.42 -1.40 -4.49
N THR A 439 -1.08 -1.51 -4.50
CA THR A 439 -0.24 -1.05 -3.39
C THR A 439 0.63 0.15 -3.71
N ALA A 440 0.84 0.47 -4.98
CA ALA A 440 1.64 1.62 -5.37
C ALA A 440 0.79 2.89 -5.53
N ILE A 441 1.41 4.04 -5.40
CA ILE A 441 0.72 5.35 -5.46
C ILE A 441 -0.08 5.55 -6.75
N PRO A 442 0.42 5.19 -7.94
CA PRO A 442 -0.36 5.32 -9.18
C PRO A 442 -1.71 4.60 -9.14
N GLU A 443 -1.76 3.42 -8.53
CA GLU A 443 -2.97 2.63 -8.39
C GLU A 443 -3.87 3.18 -7.27
N ILE A 444 -3.28 3.56 -6.12
CA ILE A 444 -4.01 4.11 -4.97
C ILE A 444 -4.71 5.42 -5.33
N ARG A 445 -4.05 6.34 -6.04
CA ARG A 445 -4.67 7.61 -6.43
C ARG A 445 -5.88 7.43 -7.36
N GLN A 446 -5.84 6.44 -8.26
CA GLN A 446 -6.97 6.11 -9.13
C GLN A 446 -8.13 5.52 -8.33
N GLN A 447 -7.83 4.60 -7.42
CA GLN A 447 -8.85 4.03 -6.52
C GLN A 447 -9.49 5.12 -5.65
N ALA A 448 -8.70 6.02 -5.07
CA ALA A 448 -9.18 7.11 -4.25
C ALA A 448 -10.07 8.08 -5.06
N ALA A 449 -9.70 8.38 -6.31
CA ALA A 449 -10.49 9.24 -7.17
C ALA A 449 -11.82 8.58 -7.59
N SER A 450 -11.84 7.28 -7.88
CA SER A 450 -13.06 6.52 -8.18
C SER A 450 -13.98 6.47 -6.96
N LEU A 451 -13.42 6.12 -5.81
CA LEU A 451 -14.14 6.09 -4.54
C LEU A 451 -14.75 7.46 -4.20
N ALA A 452 -13.99 8.55 -4.35
CA ALA A 452 -14.50 9.90 -4.08
C ALA A 452 -15.69 10.25 -4.99
N ARG A 453 -15.61 9.94 -6.29
CA ARG A 453 -16.75 10.15 -7.21
C ARG A 453 -18.00 9.39 -6.77
N ARG A 454 -17.85 8.12 -6.39
CA ARG A 454 -18.95 7.29 -5.92
C ARG A 454 -19.60 7.85 -4.65
N LEU A 455 -18.79 8.13 -3.63
CA LEU A 455 -19.32 8.64 -2.35
C LEU A 455 -20.09 9.94 -2.51
N LEU A 456 -19.62 10.83 -3.38
CA LEU A 456 -20.27 12.12 -3.63
C LEU A 456 -21.52 12.01 -4.52
N ALA A 457 -21.58 11.04 -5.43
CA ALA A 457 -22.78 10.77 -6.23
C ALA A 457 -23.93 10.21 -5.38
N GLU A 458 -23.63 9.39 -4.38
CA GLU A 458 -24.61 8.79 -3.47
C GLU A 458 -25.14 9.77 -2.42
N CYS A 459 -24.45 10.88 -2.17
CA CYS A 459 -24.90 11.95 -1.26
C CYS A 459 -25.98 12.87 -1.86
N VAL A 460 -26.44 12.62 -3.10
CA VAL A 460 -27.59 13.34 -3.70
C VAL A 460 -28.88 12.72 -3.14
N PRO A 461 -29.77 13.52 -2.48
CA PRO A 461 -31.04 13.02 -1.98
C PRO A 461 -31.86 12.37 -3.10
N ALA A 462 -32.56 11.28 -2.80
CA ALA A 462 -33.38 10.52 -3.77
C ALA A 462 -34.41 11.40 -4.49
N SER A 463 -34.90 12.48 -3.85
CA SER A 463 -35.79 13.49 -4.42
C SER A 463 -35.21 14.21 -5.65
N PHE A 464 -33.89 14.44 -5.68
CA PHE A 464 -33.25 15.09 -6.85
C PHE A 464 -32.88 14.09 -7.97
N ARG A 465 -32.77 12.80 -7.69
CA ARG A 465 -32.56 11.79 -8.74
C ARG A 465 -33.80 11.60 -9.63
N HIS A 466 -35.01 11.70 -9.06
CA HIS A 466 -36.25 11.64 -9.80
C HIS A 466 -36.49 12.87 -10.68
N GLN A 467 -36.09 14.05 -10.20
CA GLN A 467 -36.22 15.29 -11.02
C GLN A 467 -35.24 15.30 -12.20
N ALA A 468 -34.02 14.77 -12.04
CA ALA A 468 -33.06 14.68 -13.15
C ALA A 468 -33.50 13.68 -14.22
N SER A 469 -34.09 12.53 -13.83
CA SER A 469 -34.67 11.58 -14.77
C SER A 469 -35.85 12.16 -15.55
N ASN A 470 -36.73 12.87 -14.87
CA ASN A 470 -37.88 13.53 -15.49
C ASN A 470 -37.50 14.70 -16.43
N LEU A 471 -36.40 15.43 -16.11
CA LEU A 471 -35.88 16.47 -17.01
C LEU A 471 -35.26 15.86 -18.29
N THR A 472 -34.60 14.70 -18.16
CA THR A 472 -34.00 13.99 -19.30
C THR A 472 -35.09 13.41 -20.21
N GLU A 473 -36.19 12.90 -19.65
CA GLU A 473 -37.36 12.44 -20.40
C GLU A 473 -38.15 13.60 -21.06
N LEU A 474 -38.25 14.75 -20.39
CA LEU A 474 -38.90 15.95 -20.97
C LEU A 474 -38.07 16.53 -22.12
N LEU A 475 -36.76 16.58 -22.02
CA LEU A 475 -35.87 17.05 -23.09
C LEU A 475 -35.76 16.06 -24.27
N ALA A 476 -36.05 14.76 -24.04
CA ALA A 476 -36.13 13.77 -25.10
C ALA A 476 -37.50 13.80 -25.83
N ALA A 477 -38.53 14.31 -25.21
CA ALA A 477 -39.88 14.42 -25.79
C ALA A 477 -40.14 15.71 -26.60
N GLU A 478 -39.24 16.71 -26.52
CA GLU A 478 -39.32 17.95 -27.33
C GLU A 478 -38.45 17.90 -28.61
N GLY A 479 -37.89 16.76 -28.93
CA GLY A 479 -37.00 16.52 -30.09
C GLY A 479 -37.56 15.64 -31.21
N ASP A 480 -38.90 15.36 -31.24
CA ASP A 480 -39.59 14.69 -32.36
C ASP A 480 -40.47 15.65 -33.16
#